data_b783e98a1968d9e9d74b39e41fcec888
#
_entry.id   b783e98a1968d9e9d74b39e41fcec888
#
_cell.length_a   1.000
_cell.length_b   1.000
_cell.length_c   1.000
_cell.angle_alpha   90.00
_cell.angle_beta   90.00
_cell.angle_gamma   90.00
#
_symmetry.space_group_name_H-M   'P 1'
#
loop_
_entity.id
_entity.type
_entity.pdbx_description
1 polymer ?
#
loop_
_entity_poly.entity_id
_entity_poly.type
_entity_poly.pdbx_seq_one_letter_code
_entity_poly.pdbx_strand_id
1 'polypeptide(L)'
;VLERKQAAPGTSYRGVVQIMHGCNGKPTTRVSVTIPEGLIGAKPMPKPGWTLTTARGPYAKTYATHHGTVSEGVTAITWSGGSLPDDQVDEFTFLAQVAGTFEPGATVYVPVQQDCAEGSYAWSEIPKAGQDAHDLKAAAPSFRIVQVAQAGGAPPAGTAAAATTVKAGDLTIETPWLRATPNGAKVAGGYVRITNTGRAPDTLTGATVPFAKSSDIHSMSMEGGVMKMAPVTGGLTIKPGETVELKPGGYHLMFEDLTGAPKAGETVAGTLTFQRAGAVPVTFTVAPIGAGAPGGQHQHQH
;
A
#
# COMPACT_ATOMS: atom_id res chain seq x y z
N VAL A 1 -0.70 -2.70 19.28
CA VAL A 1 -0.12 -3.41 18.11
C VAL A 1 0.05 -2.46 16.93
N LEU A 2 0.87 -2.80 15.93
CA LEU A 2 0.93 -2.10 14.64
C LEU A 2 -0.01 -2.77 13.62
N GLU A 3 -0.79 -1.98 12.89
CA GLU A 3 -1.64 -2.47 11.80
C GLU A 3 -0.79 -3.05 10.65
N ARG A 4 0.16 -2.25 10.14
CA ARG A 4 1.02 -2.67 9.04
C ARG A 4 2.27 -3.38 9.55
N LYS A 5 2.40 -4.67 9.22
CA LYS A 5 3.48 -5.55 9.68
C LYS A 5 4.69 -5.63 8.74
N GLN A 6 4.65 -4.95 7.60
CA GLN A 6 5.71 -4.97 6.60
C GLN A 6 5.91 -3.59 5.98
N ALA A 7 7.15 -3.28 5.63
CA ALA A 7 7.52 -2.09 4.87
C ALA A 7 8.76 -2.36 4.03
N ALA A 8 8.96 -1.60 2.96
CA ALA A 8 10.12 -1.72 2.10
C ALA A 8 11.08 -0.54 2.28
N PRO A 9 12.40 -0.73 2.14
CA PRO A 9 13.37 0.36 2.16
C PRO A 9 13.04 1.44 1.13
N GLY A 10 13.22 2.71 1.48
CA GLY A 10 12.97 3.85 0.60
C GLY A 10 11.48 4.21 0.41
N THR A 11 10.55 3.51 1.05
CA THR A 11 9.10 3.76 0.90
C THR A 11 8.51 4.54 2.07
N SER A 12 7.34 5.12 1.86
CA SER A 12 6.56 5.72 2.93
C SER A 12 5.90 4.64 3.79
N TYR A 13 5.98 4.79 5.10
CA TYR A 13 5.34 3.94 6.10
C TYR A 13 4.29 4.71 6.88
N ARG A 14 3.06 4.22 6.83
CA ARG A 14 1.98 4.68 7.70
C ARG A 14 1.98 3.77 8.93
N GLY A 15 2.51 4.28 10.05
CA GLY A 15 2.49 3.60 11.33
C GLY A 15 1.16 3.87 12.04
N VAL A 16 0.35 2.83 12.21
CA VAL A 16 -0.91 2.89 12.97
C VAL A 16 -0.73 2.03 14.22
N VAL A 17 -0.63 2.69 15.36
CA VAL A 17 -0.54 2.04 16.67
C VAL A 17 -1.96 1.90 17.20
N GLN A 18 -2.44 0.66 17.30
CA GLN A 18 -3.74 0.33 17.87
C GLN A 18 -3.60 0.05 19.37
N ILE A 19 -4.34 0.77 20.19
CA ILE A 19 -4.50 0.52 21.62
C ILE A 19 -5.80 -0.27 21.79
N MET A 20 -5.69 -1.50 22.27
CA MET A 20 -6.76 -2.49 22.30
C MET A 20 -7.49 -2.56 23.67
N HIS A 21 -6.87 -2.01 24.70
CA HIS A 21 -7.39 -1.99 26.07
C HIS A 21 -6.66 -0.94 26.90
N GLY A 22 -7.20 -0.58 28.03
CA GLY A 22 -6.55 0.27 29.02
C GLY A 22 -5.64 -0.50 29.98
N CYS A 23 -5.45 0.03 31.19
CA CYS A 23 -4.63 -0.60 32.22
C CYS A 23 -5.52 -1.07 33.37
N ASN A 24 -5.76 -2.38 33.48
CA ASN A 24 -6.58 -2.97 34.55
C ASN A 24 -7.96 -2.29 34.69
N GLY A 25 -8.67 -2.08 33.57
CA GLY A 25 -9.98 -1.43 33.55
C GLY A 25 -9.94 0.11 33.60
N LYS A 26 -8.75 0.73 33.68
CA LYS A 26 -8.60 2.19 33.67
C LYS A 26 -8.36 2.72 32.26
N PRO A 27 -8.97 3.86 31.88
CA PRO A 27 -8.83 4.41 30.56
C PRO A 27 -7.41 4.87 30.26
N THR A 28 -6.98 4.71 29.00
CA THR A 28 -5.70 5.25 28.50
C THR A 28 -5.82 6.76 28.35
N THR A 29 -4.85 7.49 28.89
CA THR A 29 -4.83 8.97 28.90
C THR A 29 -3.63 9.55 28.15
N ARG A 30 -2.62 8.73 27.85
CA ARG A 30 -1.44 9.12 27.09
C ARG A 30 -0.87 7.93 26.32
N VAL A 31 -0.49 8.19 25.08
CA VAL A 31 0.22 7.24 24.22
C VAL A 31 1.45 7.94 23.66
N SER A 32 2.64 7.40 23.93
CA SER A 32 3.91 7.92 23.42
C SER A 32 4.60 6.86 22.57
N VAL A 33 4.92 7.19 21.33
CA VAL A 33 5.56 6.30 20.36
C VAL A 33 6.99 6.75 20.16
N THR A 34 7.95 5.88 20.44
CA THR A 34 9.35 6.12 20.08
C THR A 34 9.54 5.81 18.61
N ILE A 35 10.07 6.78 17.87
CA ILE A 35 10.37 6.62 16.45
C ILE A 35 11.79 6.04 16.33
N PRO A 36 11.93 4.79 15.89
CA PRO A 36 13.24 4.16 15.81
C PRO A 36 14.12 4.78 14.70
N GLU A 37 15.42 4.64 14.88
CA GLU A 37 16.42 5.05 13.88
C GLU A 37 16.10 4.41 12.52
N GLY A 38 16.16 5.23 11.46
CA GLY A 38 15.82 4.81 10.10
C GLY A 38 14.35 5.00 9.72
N LEU A 39 13.46 5.38 10.65
CA LEU A 39 12.18 5.98 10.30
C LEU A 39 12.34 7.50 10.28
N ILE A 40 12.60 8.06 9.11
CA ILE A 40 12.99 9.46 8.91
C ILE A 40 11.80 10.35 8.55
N GLY A 41 11.87 11.61 8.98
CA GLY A 41 10.85 12.60 8.66
C GLY A 41 9.47 12.28 9.23
N ALA A 42 9.40 11.62 10.40
CA ALA A 42 8.13 11.23 11.01
C ALA A 42 7.22 12.42 11.27
N LYS A 43 5.97 12.30 10.84
CA LYS A 43 4.90 13.31 11.01
C LYS A 43 3.67 12.65 11.63
N PRO A 44 3.26 13.07 12.83
CA PRO A 44 2.06 12.53 13.45
C PRO A 44 0.78 13.06 12.81
N MET A 45 -0.29 12.29 12.92
CA MET A 45 -1.64 12.77 12.62
C MET A 45 -2.27 13.34 13.89
N PRO A 46 -2.83 14.56 13.83
CA PRO A 46 -3.64 15.11 14.92
C PRO A 46 -4.82 14.20 15.22
N LYS A 47 -5.20 14.14 16.51
CA LYS A 47 -6.32 13.33 16.98
C LYS A 47 -7.27 14.20 17.81
N PRO A 48 -8.57 14.28 17.45
CA PRO A 48 -9.55 15.04 18.24
C PRO A 48 -9.56 14.62 19.71
N GLY A 49 -9.59 15.58 20.62
CA GLY A 49 -9.59 15.34 22.06
C GLY A 49 -8.23 14.97 22.68
N TRP A 50 -7.16 14.92 21.87
CA TRP A 50 -5.80 14.65 22.34
C TRP A 50 -4.86 15.80 22.00
N THR A 51 -4.00 16.15 22.95
CA THR A 51 -2.92 17.09 22.73
C THR A 51 -1.72 16.36 22.14
N LEU A 52 -1.23 16.85 20.99
CA LEU A 52 -0.13 16.26 20.26
C LEU A 52 1.17 17.00 20.52
N THR A 53 2.22 16.29 20.89
CA THR A 53 3.59 16.82 21.06
C THR A 53 4.59 15.90 20.37
N THR A 54 5.74 16.47 19.95
CA THR A 54 6.83 15.72 19.33
C THR A 54 8.16 16.09 20.01
N ALA A 55 9.00 15.10 20.25
CA ALA A 55 10.40 15.31 20.56
C ALA A 55 11.23 15.20 19.28
N ARG A 56 12.27 16.01 19.15
CA ARG A 56 13.21 15.99 18.03
C ARG A 56 14.63 15.78 18.57
N GLY A 57 15.46 15.14 17.75
CA GLY A 57 16.86 14.89 18.09
C GLY A 57 17.68 14.49 16.86
N PRO A 58 19.02 14.41 17.03
CA PRO A 58 19.90 13.94 15.98
C PRO A 58 19.66 12.46 15.68
N TYR A 59 19.79 12.10 14.41
CA TYR A 59 19.94 10.71 13.98
C TYR A 59 21.38 10.23 14.20
N ALA A 60 21.58 8.94 14.36
CA ALA A 60 22.92 8.34 14.49
C ALA A 60 23.76 8.51 13.20
N LYS A 61 23.09 8.70 12.06
CA LYS A 61 23.72 8.95 10.76
C LYS A 61 22.86 9.88 9.91
N THR A 62 23.47 10.39 8.84
CA THR A 62 22.76 11.22 7.86
C THR A 62 21.98 10.32 6.87
N TYR A 63 20.78 10.71 6.53
CA TYR A 63 19.91 10.00 5.59
C TYR A 63 19.62 10.84 4.36
N ALA A 64 19.67 10.21 3.19
CA ALA A 64 19.22 10.82 1.94
C ALA A 64 17.70 10.82 1.88
N THR A 65 17.13 11.94 1.45
CA THR A 65 15.69 12.12 1.18
C THR A 65 15.51 12.73 -0.20
N HIS A 66 14.28 12.82 -0.70
CA HIS A 66 13.96 13.50 -1.96
C HIS A 66 14.29 15.01 -1.94
N HIS A 67 14.43 15.61 -0.76
CA HIS A 67 14.72 17.03 -0.57
C HIS A 67 16.15 17.31 -0.07
N GLY A 68 17.05 16.34 -0.21
CA GLY A 68 18.43 16.44 0.28
C GLY A 68 18.71 15.50 1.44
N THR A 69 19.73 15.82 2.24
CA THR A 69 20.14 14.99 3.37
C THR A 69 19.59 15.55 4.70
N VAL A 70 19.23 14.65 5.62
CA VAL A 70 18.76 14.99 6.96
C VAL A 70 19.59 14.25 8.02
N SER A 71 19.94 14.94 9.09
CA SER A 71 20.73 14.41 10.22
C SER A 71 19.96 14.49 11.55
N GLU A 72 18.75 15.01 11.53
CA GLU A 72 17.87 15.11 12.71
C GLU A 72 16.40 14.94 12.33
N GLY A 73 15.59 14.59 13.28
CA GLY A 73 14.14 14.46 13.05
C GLY A 73 13.36 14.19 14.33
N VAL A 74 12.10 13.79 14.13
CA VAL A 74 11.23 13.40 15.25
C VAL A 74 11.69 12.05 15.79
N THR A 75 11.96 11.99 17.09
CA THR A 75 12.40 10.79 17.81
C THR A 75 11.31 10.22 18.71
N ALA A 76 10.31 11.02 19.07
CA ALA A 76 9.12 10.54 19.77
C ALA A 76 7.91 11.38 19.43
N ILE A 77 6.74 10.74 19.47
CA ILE A 77 5.43 11.36 19.25
C ILE A 77 4.54 11.02 20.43
N THR A 78 3.90 12.01 21.04
CA THR A 78 3.03 11.80 22.19
C THR A 78 1.66 12.43 21.96
N TRP A 79 0.62 11.65 22.16
CA TRP A 79 -0.76 12.08 22.29
C TRP A 79 -1.16 11.97 23.75
N SER A 80 -1.67 13.05 24.36
CA SER A 80 -1.99 13.12 25.79
C SER A 80 -3.26 13.93 26.05
N GLY A 81 -3.83 13.76 27.24
CA GLY A 81 -5.00 14.51 27.70
C GLY A 81 -6.34 13.99 27.16
N GLY A 82 -6.33 12.95 26.34
CA GLY A 82 -7.54 12.23 25.96
C GLY A 82 -7.96 11.20 27.00
N SER A 83 -9.02 10.45 26.69
CA SER A 83 -9.49 9.33 27.52
C SER A 83 -10.06 8.26 26.61
N LEU A 84 -9.31 7.15 26.48
CA LEU A 84 -9.78 5.96 25.75
C LEU A 84 -10.23 4.91 26.78
N PRO A 85 -11.53 4.60 26.86
CA PRO A 85 -12.05 3.57 27.77
C PRO A 85 -11.38 2.20 27.54
N ASP A 86 -11.32 1.38 28.60
CA ASP A 86 -10.67 0.06 28.58
C ASP A 86 -11.33 -0.91 27.59
N ASP A 87 -12.61 -0.78 27.36
CA ASP A 87 -13.44 -1.60 26.47
C ASP A 87 -13.52 -1.09 25.02
N GLN A 88 -12.71 -0.08 24.68
CA GLN A 88 -12.71 0.52 23.35
C GLN A 88 -11.31 0.44 22.71
N VAL A 89 -11.31 0.39 21.38
CA VAL A 89 -10.10 0.40 20.57
C VAL A 89 -9.93 1.76 19.90
N ASP A 90 -8.70 2.25 19.84
CA ASP A 90 -8.41 3.48 19.12
C ASP A 90 -7.02 3.45 18.45
N GLU A 91 -6.80 4.32 17.47
CA GLU A 91 -5.62 4.36 16.62
C GLU A 91 -4.84 5.67 16.77
N PHE A 92 -3.51 5.53 16.86
CA PHE A 92 -2.56 6.64 16.92
C PHE A 92 -1.62 6.54 15.73
N THR A 93 -1.75 7.49 14.80
CA THR A 93 -1.17 7.37 13.46
C THR A 93 -0.04 8.36 13.22
N PHE A 94 1.01 7.91 12.56
CA PHE A 94 2.08 8.74 12.02
C PHE A 94 2.49 8.29 10.62
N LEU A 95 3.10 9.18 9.86
CA LEU A 95 3.75 8.89 8.58
C LEU A 95 5.26 9.07 8.75
N ALA A 96 6.06 8.18 8.17
CA ALA A 96 7.52 8.30 8.12
C ALA A 96 8.04 7.69 6.81
N GLN A 97 9.26 8.01 6.43
CA GLN A 97 9.97 7.33 5.36
C GLN A 97 10.86 6.24 5.96
N VAL A 98 10.79 5.03 5.43
CA VAL A 98 11.71 3.94 5.75
C VAL A 98 13.04 4.21 5.06
N ALA A 99 14.12 4.31 5.81
CA ALA A 99 15.45 4.55 5.23
C ALA A 99 15.82 3.45 4.22
N GLY A 100 16.41 3.85 3.09
CA GLY A 100 16.89 2.91 2.07
C GLY A 100 18.05 2.01 2.55
N THR A 101 18.59 2.29 3.73
CA THR A 101 19.71 1.55 4.34
C THR A 101 19.29 0.35 5.17
N PHE A 102 18.01 0.09 5.31
CA PHE A 102 17.55 -1.12 5.99
C PHE A 102 17.77 -2.36 5.14
N GLU A 103 18.30 -3.42 5.74
CA GLU A 103 18.46 -4.72 5.10
C GLU A 103 17.12 -5.47 5.04
N PRO A 104 16.80 -6.11 3.91
CA PRO A 104 15.64 -7.00 3.83
C PRO A 104 15.70 -8.11 4.88
N GLY A 105 14.56 -8.38 5.51
CA GLY A 105 14.44 -9.33 6.60
C GLY A 105 14.66 -8.75 7.99
N ALA A 106 15.19 -7.51 8.11
CA ALA A 106 15.33 -6.83 9.38
C ALA A 106 13.95 -6.57 10.02
N THR A 107 13.89 -6.61 11.34
CA THR A 107 12.70 -6.25 12.12
C THR A 107 12.92 -4.88 12.75
N VAL A 108 11.99 -3.97 12.51
CA VAL A 108 11.98 -2.63 13.12
C VAL A 108 10.99 -2.61 14.26
N TYR A 109 11.48 -2.37 15.46
CA TYR A 109 10.67 -2.27 16.66
C TYR A 109 10.29 -0.81 16.90
N VAL A 110 9.03 -0.58 17.27
CA VAL A 110 8.44 0.73 17.52
C VAL A 110 7.92 0.75 18.96
N PRO A 111 8.79 1.06 19.95
CA PRO A 111 8.39 1.06 21.35
C PRO A 111 7.25 2.04 21.62
N VAL A 112 6.29 1.63 22.45
CA VAL A 112 5.13 2.41 22.83
C VAL A 112 5.01 2.45 24.36
N GLN A 113 4.90 3.65 24.92
CA GLN A 113 4.50 3.87 26.31
C GLN A 113 3.01 4.21 26.33
N GLN A 114 2.25 3.45 27.08
CA GLN A 114 0.83 3.66 27.31
C GLN A 114 0.63 3.99 28.77
N ASP A 115 0.14 5.20 29.07
CA ASP A 115 -0.21 5.61 30.43
C ASP A 115 -1.73 5.70 30.55
N CYS A 116 -2.26 5.18 31.65
CA CYS A 116 -3.67 5.20 31.96
C CYS A 116 -3.94 6.18 33.13
N ALA A 117 -5.21 6.36 33.50
CA ALA A 117 -5.58 7.15 34.66
C ALA A 117 -4.91 6.60 35.94
N GLU A 118 -4.73 5.28 36.00
CA GLU A 118 -3.95 4.57 36.98
C GLU A 118 -3.15 3.46 36.30
N GLY A 119 -1.83 3.40 36.54
CA GLY A 119 -0.94 2.40 35.92
C GLY A 119 -0.46 2.75 34.53
N SER A 120 0.44 1.94 34.00
CA SER A 120 1.00 2.11 32.65
C SER A 120 1.54 0.80 32.10
N TYR A 121 1.69 0.73 30.78
CA TYR A 121 2.41 -0.33 30.09
C TYR A 121 3.52 0.25 29.22
N ALA A 122 4.72 -0.33 29.36
CA ALA A 122 5.86 -0.04 28.47
C ALA A 122 6.00 -1.20 27.48
N TRP A 123 5.38 -1.08 26.32
CA TRP A 123 5.51 -2.03 25.20
C TRP A 123 6.85 -1.80 24.50
N SER A 124 7.94 -2.23 25.13
CA SER A 124 9.31 -1.89 24.72
C SER A 124 10.28 -3.07 24.74
N GLU A 125 9.82 -4.25 25.16
CA GLU A 125 10.69 -5.44 25.19
C GLU A 125 10.99 -5.92 23.76
N ILE A 126 12.28 -6.12 23.47
CA ILE A 126 12.77 -6.62 22.18
C ILE A 126 13.26 -8.06 22.38
N PRO A 127 12.75 -9.03 21.59
CA PRO A 127 13.19 -10.40 21.68
C PRO A 127 14.70 -10.55 21.43
N LYS A 128 15.35 -11.37 22.23
CA LYS A 128 16.74 -11.77 21.98
C LYS A 128 16.80 -12.74 20.79
N ALA A 129 18.01 -12.95 20.25
CA ALA A 129 18.21 -13.92 19.17
C ALA A 129 17.70 -15.29 19.57
N GLY A 130 16.75 -15.86 18.81
CA GLY A 130 16.12 -17.14 19.06
C GLY A 130 14.95 -17.13 20.05
N GLN A 131 14.59 -15.98 20.61
CA GLN A 131 13.43 -15.83 21.49
C GLN A 131 12.19 -15.43 20.67
N ASP A 132 11.04 -16.03 21.00
CA ASP A 132 9.77 -15.63 20.39
C ASP A 132 9.24 -14.35 21.05
N ALA A 133 8.70 -13.44 20.27
CA ALA A 133 8.06 -12.23 20.79
C ALA A 133 6.83 -12.54 21.67
N HIS A 134 6.20 -13.67 21.47
CA HIS A 134 5.07 -14.15 22.29
C HIS A 134 5.47 -14.55 23.71
N ASP A 135 6.77 -14.80 23.96
CA ASP A 135 7.29 -15.10 25.30
C ASP A 135 7.47 -13.82 26.16
N LEU A 136 7.35 -12.65 25.54
CA LEU A 136 7.52 -11.35 26.20
C LEU A 136 6.20 -10.82 26.74
N LYS A 137 6.23 -10.27 27.94
CA LYS A 137 5.04 -9.70 28.60
C LYS A 137 4.61 -8.36 28.00
N ALA A 138 5.59 -7.59 27.52
CA ALA A 138 5.39 -6.24 26.97
C ALA A 138 6.22 -6.03 25.68
N ALA A 139 6.07 -6.93 24.73
CA ALA A 139 6.78 -6.89 23.45
C ALA A 139 6.54 -5.57 22.71
N ALA A 140 7.61 -4.96 22.22
CA ALA A 140 7.52 -3.78 21.35
C ALA A 140 6.79 -4.14 20.04
N PRO A 141 5.79 -3.35 19.65
CA PRO A 141 5.21 -3.48 18.32
C PRO A 141 6.28 -3.40 17.23
N SER A 142 6.19 -4.21 16.20
CA SER A 142 7.21 -4.28 15.17
C SER A 142 6.64 -4.51 13.77
N PHE A 143 7.45 -4.19 12.77
CA PHE A 143 7.21 -4.56 11.39
C PHE A 143 8.49 -5.08 10.75
N ARG A 144 8.34 -5.91 9.72
CA ARG A 144 9.46 -6.51 9.00
C ARG A 144 9.80 -5.70 7.76
N ILE A 145 11.11 -5.50 7.54
CA ILE A 145 11.59 -4.97 6.28
C ILE A 145 11.52 -6.06 5.22
N VAL A 146 10.74 -5.81 4.18
CA VAL A 146 10.63 -6.71 3.04
C VAL A 146 11.42 -6.12 1.86
N GLN A 147 11.98 -7.00 1.04
CA GLN A 147 12.66 -6.55 -0.17
C GLN A 147 11.65 -5.90 -1.11
N VAL A 148 11.91 -4.65 -1.56
CA VAL A 148 11.31 -4.20 -2.82
C VAL A 148 11.99 -5.01 -3.92
N ALA A 149 11.22 -5.66 -4.76
CA ALA A 149 11.78 -6.12 -6.02
C ALA A 149 12.32 -4.88 -6.76
N GLN A 150 13.65 -4.71 -6.76
CA GLN A 150 14.31 -3.58 -7.45
C GLN A 150 14.04 -3.72 -8.95
N ALA A 151 13.44 -2.69 -9.52
CA ALA A 151 13.55 -2.45 -10.95
C ALA A 151 14.98 -1.98 -11.24
N GLY A 152 15.87 -2.90 -11.63
CA GLY A 152 17.20 -2.55 -12.07
C GLY A 152 18.32 -3.45 -11.52
N GLY A 153 18.36 -4.69 -11.94
CA GLY A 153 19.47 -5.62 -11.76
C GLY A 153 19.01 -7.02 -12.10
N ALA A 154 19.68 -7.72 -13.01
CA ALA A 154 19.28 -9.04 -13.47
C ALA A 154 19.13 -10.04 -12.31
N PRO A 155 18.02 -10.82 -12.22
CA PRO A 155 17.81 -11.77 -11.16
C PRO A 155 18.59 -13.05 -11.37
N PRO A 156 19.07 -13.69 -10.28
CA PRO A 156 19.33 -15.14 -10.33
C PRO A 156 17.97 -15.85 -10.47
N ALA A 157 17.91 -16.83 -11.33
CA ALA A 157 16.71 -17.58 -11.69
C ALA A 157 15.99 -18.18 -10.47
N GLY A 158 14.73 -17.75 -10.24
CA GLY A 158 13.85 -18.27 -9.19
C GLY A 158 12.69 -17.30 -8.91
N THR A 159 11.62 -17.42 -9.71
CA THR A 159 10.25 -16.88 -9.50
C THR A 159 10.09 -15.44 -9.02
N ALA A 160 10.48 -14.45 -9.83
CA ALA A 160 9.90 -13.13 -9.86
C ALA A 160 8.66 -13.21 -10.76
N ALA A 161 7.51 -12.67 -10.31
CA ALA A 161 6.43 -12.35 -11.22
C ALA A 161 6.97 -11.28 -12.19
N ALA A 162 7.44 -11.72 -13.36
CA ALA A 162 7.91 -10.87 -14.42
C ALA A 162 6.81 -9.87 -14.77
N ALA A 163 7.19 -8.62 -15.06
CA ALA A 163 6.32 -7.70 -15.78
C ALA A 163 5.86 -8.45 -17.05
N THR A 164 4.63 -8.97 -17.01
CA THR A 164 4.10 -9.79 -18.10
C THR A 164 3.75 -8.85 -19.25
N THR A 165 4.67 -8.79 -20.20
CA THR A 165 4.39 -8.17 -21.49
C THR A 165 3.86 -9.25 -22.43
N VAL A 166 2.63 -9.07 -22.87
CA VAL A 166 1.98 -9.95 -23.84
C VAL A 166 1.87 -9.21 -25.18
N LYS A 167 2.32 -9.83 -26.25
CA LYS A 167 2.09 -9.32 -27.62
C LYS A 167 0.94 -10.07 -28.25
N ALA A 168 -0.03 -9.34 -28.76
CA ALA A 168 -1.18 -9.87 -29.50
C ALA A 168 -1.33 -9.09 -30.82
N GLY A 169 -0.73 -9.61 -31.89
CA GLY A 169 -0.62 -8.89 -33.14
C GLY A 169 0.14 -7.58 -32.96
N ASP A 170 -0.53 -6.47 -33.32
CA ASP A 170 0.02 -5.11 -33.18
C ASP A 170 -0.10 -4.52 -31.77
N LEU A 171 -0.73 -5.22 -30.84
CA LEU A 171 -0.90 -4.76 -29.46
C LEU A 171 0.23 -5.27 -28.56
N THR A 172 0.76 -4.38 -27.75
CA THR A 172 1.65 -4.69 -26.63
C THR A 172 0.89 -4.40 -25.33
N ILE A 173 0.70 -5.42 -24.50
CA ILE A 173 -0.06 -5.38 -23.25
C ILE A 173 0.95 -5.55 -22.11
N GLU A 174 1.02 -4.57 -21.23
CA GLU A 174 2.04 -4.50 -20.20
C GLU A 174 1.40 -4.43 -18.81
N THR A 175 1.99 -5.14 -17.86
CA THR A 175 1.67 -5.08 -16.43
C THR A 175 0.17 -5.14 -16.10
N PRO A 176 -0.58 -6.18 -16.54
CA PRO A 176 -1.95 -6.34 -16.07
C PRO A 176 -1.95 -6.59 -14.56
N TRP A 177 -2.78 -5.85 -13.82
CA TRP A 177 -2.90 -6.04 -12.39
C TRP A 177 -4.31 -5.79 -11.85
N LEU A 178 -4.62 -6.41 -10.74
CA LEU A 178 -5.87 -6.25 -9.99
C LEU A 178 -5.58 -5.61 -8.65
N ARG A 179 -6.54 -4.89 -8.11
CA ARG A 179 -6.48 -4.46 -6.71
C ARG A 179 -7.12 -5.53 -5.83
N ALA A 180 -6.42 -5.94 -4.76
CA ALA A 180 -6.98 -6.82 -3.75
C ALA A 180 -8.25 -6.22 -3.14
N THR A 181 -9.22 -7.07 -2.83
CA THR A 181 -10.49 -6.67 -2.23
C THR A 181 -10.73 -7.39 -0.90
N PRO A 182 -11.49 -6.79 0.02
CA PRO A 182 -11.92 -7.48 1.22
C PRO A 182 -12.80 -8.69 0.88
N ASN A 183 -12.88 -9.66 1.79
CA ASN A 183 -13.81 -10.77 1.65
C ASN A 183 -15.26 -10.26 1.58
N GLY A 184 -16.04 -10.79 0.64
CA GLY A 184 -17.42 -10.38 0.41
C GLY A 184 -17.60 -9.14 -0.47
N ALA A 185 -16.52 -8.55 -0.99
CA ALA A 185 -16.61 -7.50 -2.00
C ALA A 185 -17.38 -8.00 -3.23
N LYS A 186 -18.19 -7.14 -3.82
CA LYS A 186 -18.98 -7.44 -5.02
C LYS A 186 -18.29 -7.02 -6.31
N VAL A 187 -17.29 -6.15 -6.19
CA VAL A 187 -16.55 -5.57 -7.33
C VAL A 187 -15.05 -5.54 -7.07
N ALA A 188 -14.26 -5.64 -8.15
CA ALA A 188 -12.80 -5.48 -8.15
C ALA A 188 -12.35 -4.61 -9.31
N GLY A 189 -11.34 -3.75 -9.06
CA GLY A 189 -10.71 -2.93 -10.10
C GLY A 189 -9.55 -3.65 -10.77
N GLY A 190 -9.50 -3.60 -12.11
CA GLY A 190 -8.41 -4.10 -12.91
C GLY A 190 -7.77 -3.00 -13.76
N TYR A 191 -6.49 -3.14 -14.01
CA TYR A 191 -5.65 -2.13 -14.63
C TYR A 191 -4.64 -2.76 -15.58
N VAL A 192 -4.28 -2.04 -16.63
CA VAL A 192 -3.37 -2.54 -17.66
C VAL A 192 -2.88 -1.38 -18.54
N ARG A 193 -1.70 -1.49 -19.08
CA ARG A 193 -1.17 -0.58 -20.10
C ARG A 193 -1.19 -1.29 -21.45
N ILE A 194 -1.72 -0.62 -22.48
CA ILE A 194 -1.88 -1.18 -23.81
C ILE A 194 -1.34 -0.18 -24.84
N THR A 195 -0.40 -0.62 -25.65
CA THR A 195 0.18 0.15 -26.76
C THR A 195 -0.19 -0.50 -28.09
N ASN A 196 -0.76 0.28 -29.00
CA ASN A 196 -1.00 -0.16 -30.36
C ASN A 196 0.16 0.28 -31.25
N THR A 197 1.01 -0.66 -31.64
CA THR A 197 2.14 -0.42 -32.54
C THR A 197 1.81 -0.59 -34.01
N GLY A 198 0.56 -0.92 -34.31
CA GLY A 198 0.06 -1.16 -35.67
C GLY A 198 -0.35 0.12 -36.39
N ARG A 199 -0.93 -0.10 -37.59
CA ARG A 199 -1.40 0.99 -38.45
C ARG A 199 -2.92 1.18 -38.45
N ALA A 200 -3.65 0.34 -37.73
CA ALA A 200 -5.09 0.40 -37.60
C ALA A 200 -5.51 0.44 -36.14
N PRO A 201 -6.60 1.15 -35.81
CA PRO A 201 -7.10 1.19 -34.42
C PRO A 201 -7.61 -0.18 -33.99
N ASP A 202 -7.53 -0.48 -32.69
CA ASP A 202 -8.23 -1.59 -32.06
C ASP A 202 -9.04 -1.09 -30.86
N THR A 203 -10.00 -1.86 -30.39
CA THR A 203 -10.86 -1.46 -29.28
C THR A 203 -10.88 -2.56 -28.22
N LEU A 204 -10.50 -2.22 -26.99
CA LEU A 204 -10.70 -3.08 -25.84
C LEU A 204 -12.19 -3.06 -25.48
N THR A 205 -12.85 -4.22 -25.55
CA THR A 205 -14.29 -4.36 -25.34
C THR A 205 -14.65 -4.95 -23.96
N GLY A 206 -13.70 -5.58 -23.27
CA GLY A 206 -13.93 -6.16 -21.95
C GLY A 206 -12.77 -7.04 -21.49
N ALA A 207 -12.98 -7.66 -20.34
CA ALA A 207 -12.04 -8.61 -19.75
C ALA A 207 -12.80 -9.73 -19.04
N THR A 208 -12.15 -10.86 -18.77
CA THR A 208 -12.71 -11.92 -17.93
C THR A 208 -11.68 -12.42 -16.93
N VAL A 209 -12.14 -12.78 -15.74
CA VAL A 209 -11.37 -13.47 -14.71
C VAL A 209 -12.23 -14.56 -14.07
N PRO A 210 -11.65 -15.65 -13.52
CA PRO A 210 -12.42 -16.80 -13.06
C PRO A 210 -13.38 -16.52 -11.89
N PHE A 211 -13.13 -15.47 -11.12
CA PHE A 211 -13.89 -15.15 -9.91
C PHE A 211 -14.91 -14.01 -10.11
N ALA A 212 -15.13 -13.51 -11.33
CA ALA A 212 -16.14 -12.50 -11.65
C ALA A 212 -17.07 -12.98 -12.76
N LYS A 213 -18.35 -12.59 -12.68
CA LYS A 213 -19.35 -12.98 -13.69
C LYS A 213 -19.36 -12.05 -14.90
N SER A 214 -19.04 -10.77 -14.69
CA SER A 214 -19.01 -9.75 -15.73
C SER A 214 -17.87 -8.77 -15.52
N SER A 215 -17.57 -8.01 -16.56
CA SER A 215 -16.69 -6.85 -16.45
C SER A 215 -17.09 -5.76 -17.43
N ASP A 216 -16.94 -4.52 -17.00
CA ASP A 216 -17.13 -3.33 -17.82
C ASP A 216 -15.87 -2.44 -17.77
N ILE A 217 -15.73 -1.57 -18.77
CA ILE A 217 -14.70 -0.53 -18.77
C ILE A 217 -15.35 0.75 -18.26
N HIS A 218 -14.79 1.34 -17.23
CA HIS A 218 -15.26 2.60 -16.66
C HIS A 218 -14.22 3.70 -16.84
N SER A 219 -14.69 4.93 -16.91
CA SER A 219 -13.89 6.15 -16.84
C SER A 219 -14.21 6.91 -15.56
N MET A 220 -13.19 7.51 -14.96
CA MET A 220 -13.39 8.47 -13.87
C MET A 220 -13.08 9.87 -14.40
N SER A 221 -13.99 10.81 -14.14
CA SER A 221 -13.82 12.24 -14.45
C SER A 221 -14.15 13.09 -13.23
N MET A 222 -13.53 14.29 -13.18
CA MET A 222 -13.86 15.30 -12.17
C MET A 222 -14.81 16.33 -12.81
N GLU A 223 -16.03 16.39 -12.33
CA GLU A 223 -16.99 17.41 -12.73
C GLU A 223 -17.47 18.20 -11.51
N GLY A 224 -17.21 19.50 -11.49
CA GLY A 224 -17.60 20.38 -10.38
C GLY A 224 -16.99 20.02 -9.02
N GLY A 225 -15.80 19.41 -8.99
CA GLY A 225 -15.14 18.94 -7.75
C GLY A 225 -15.64 17.60 -7.21
N VAL A 226 -16.56 16.93 -7.94
CA VAL A 226 -17.07 15.60 -7.61
C VAL A 226 -16.51 14.58 -8.60
N MET A 227 -15.98 13.48 -8.07
CA MET A 227 -15.55 12.35 -8.92
C MET A 227 -16.78 11.61 -9.42
N LYS A 228 -16.94 11.55 -10.76
CA LYS A 228 -17.97 10.77 -11.43
C LYS A 228 -17.35 9.57 -12.12
N MET A 229 -17.97 8.42 -11.97
CA MET A 229 -17.64 7.19 -12.67
C MET A 229 -18.74 6.90 -13.69
N ALA A 230 -18.34 6.59 -14.93
CA ALA A 230 -19.26 6.27 -16.01
C ALA A 230 -18.74 5.09 -16.84
N PRO A 231 -19.63 4.20 -17.33
CA PRO A 231 -19.23 3.14 -18.25
C PRO A 231 -18.81 3.71 -19.60
N VAL A 232 -17.77 3.12 -20.20
CA VAL A 232 -17.29 3.45 -21.54
C VAL A 232 -18.07 2.61 -22.56
N THR A 233 -19.14 3.18 -23.08
CA THR A 233 -20.01 2.49 -24.03
C THR A 233 -19.28 2.22 -25.35
N GLY A 234 -19.30 0.98 -25.83
CA GLY A 234 -18.65 0.58 -27.07
C GLY A 234 -17.15 0.21 -26.94
N GLY A 235 -16.62 0.26 -25.71
CA GLY A 235 -15.24 -0.10 -25.43
C GLY A 235 -14.24 1.06 -25.57
N LEU A 236 -12.99 0.81 -25.26
CA LEU A 236 -11.90 1.77 -25.26
C LEU A 236 -11.05 1.63 -26.50
N THR A 237 -11.15 2.59 -27.41
CA THR A 237 -10.41 2.59 -28.69
C THR A 237 -8.96 3.03 -28.48
N ILE A 238 -8.03 2.27 -29.05
CA ILE A 238 -6.58 2.50 -29.02
C ILE A 238 -6.12 2.77 -30.45
N LYS A 239 -5.80 4.03 -30.76
CA LYS A 239 -5.39 4.45 -32.10
C LYS A 239 -4.00 3.93 -32.47
N PRO A 240 -3.62 3.92 -33.76
CA PRO A 240 -2.25 3.61 -34.16
C PRO A 240 -1.22 4.49 -33.48
N GLY A 241 -0.19 3.87 -32.90
CA GLY A 241 0.85 4.56 -32.12
C GLY A 241 0.45 5.02 -30.73
N GLU A 242 -0.81 4.84 -30.34
CA GLU A 242 -1.31 5.27 -29.04
C GLU A 242 -1.00 4.26 -27.92
N THR A 243 -0.68 4.77 -26.75
CA THR A 243 -0.64 4.01 -25.50
C THR A 243 -1.79 4.47 -24.62
N VAL A 244 -2.65 3.56 -24.22
CA VAL A 244 -3.72 3.79 -23.25
C VAL A 244 -3.37 3.09 -21.95
N GLU A 245 -3.47 3.80 -20.85
CA GLU A 245 -3.22 3.28 -19.51
C GLU A 245 -4.52 3.29 -18.69
N LEU A 246 -4.97 2.07 -18.34
CA LEU A 246 -6.02 1.90 -17.34
C LEU A 246 -5.35 1.94 -15.97
N LYS A 247 -5.72 2.93 -15.15
CA LYS A 247 -5.11 3.21 -13.84
C LYS A 247 -6.13 3.74 -12.84
N PRO A 248 -5.84 3.66 -11.54
CA PRO A 248 -6.68 4.28 -10.51
C PRO A 248 -6.92 5.77 -10.79
N GLY A 249 -8.17 6.20 -10.72
CA GLY A 249 -8.56 7.58 -11.01
C GLY A 249 -8.72 7.93 -12.49
N GLY A 250 -8.51 6.97 -13.40
CA GLY A 250 -8.71 7.10 -14.84
C GLY A 250 -9.62 6.00 -15.39
N TYR A 251 -9.29 5.53 -16.61
CA TYR A 251 -9.92 4.31 -17.13
C TYR A 251 -9.55 3.11 -16.28
N HIS A 252 -10.49 2.19 -16.08
CA HIS A 252 -10.25 0.93 -15.37
C HIS A 252 -11.24 -0.15 -15.80
N LEU A 253 -10.84 -1.40 -15.61
CA LEU A 253 -11.73 -2.55 -15.70
C LEU A 253 -12.48 -2.67 -14.36
N MET A 254 -13.78 -2.79 -14.40
CA MET A 254 -14.63 -3.11 -13.25
C MET A 254 -15.11 -4.55 -13.40
N PHE A 255 -14.62 -5.43 -12.54
CA PHE A 255 -15.11 -6.80 -12.44
C PHE A 255 -16.24 -6.85 -11.42
N GLU A 256 -17.34 -7.48 -11.78
CA GLU A 256 -18.58 -7.47 -10.99
C GLU A 256 -19.06 -8.87 -10.62
N ASP A 257 -19.96 -8.95 -9.67
CA ASP A 257 -20.51 -10.20 -9.14
C ASP A 257 -19.42 -11.20 -8.75
N LEU A 258 -18.51 -10.75 -7.90
CA LEU A 258 -17.38 -11.56 -7.47
C LEU A 258 -17.85 -12.79 -6.69
N THR A 259 -17.34 -13.95 -7.07
CA THR A 259 -17.50 -15.24 -6.36
C THR A 259 -16.32 -15.53 -5.43
N GLY A 260 -15.24 -14.73 -5.51
CA GLY A 260 -14.04 -14.81 -4.67
C GLY A 260 -13.34 -13.46 -4.60
N ALA A 261 -12.59 -13.21 -3.54
CA ALA A 261 -11.82 -11.99 -3.36
C ALA A 261 -10.37 -12.21 -3.79
N PRO A 262 -9.84 -11.46 -4.78
CA PRO A 262 -8.41 -11.52 -5.13
C PRO A 262 -7.56 -11.01 -3.97
N LYS A 263 -6.54 -11.80 -3.56
CA LYS A 263 -5.67 -11.48 -2.43
C LYS A 263 -4.33 -10.92 -2.92
N ALA A 264 -3.80 -9.95 -2.20
CA ALA A 264 -2.51 -9.35 -2.52
C ALA A 264 -1.40 -10.40 -2.61
N GLY A 265 -0.58 -10.33 -3.67
CA GLY A 265 0.51 -11.26 -3.96
C GLY A 265 0.12 -12.47 -4.80
N GLU A 266 -1.17 -12.69 -5.06
CA GLU A 266 -1.63 -13.73 -5.97
C GLU A 266 -1.47 -13.32 -7.44
N THR A 267 -1.50 -14.31 -8.33
CA THR A 267 -1.63 -14.11 -9.77
C THR A 267 -2.93 -14.74 -10.24
N VAL A 268 -3.61 -14.07 -11.17
CA VAL A 268 -4.90 -14.50 -11.71
C VAL A 268 -4.82 -14.57 -13.22
N ALA A 269 -5.06 -15.75 -13.80
CA ALA A 269 -5.22 -15.89 -15.23
C ALA A 269 -6.55 -15.24 -15.66
N GLY A 270 -6.50 -14.44 -16.71
CA GLY A 270 -7.67 -13.77 -17.29
C GLY A 270 -7.51 -13.55 -18.77
N THR A 271 -8.48 -12.89 -19.36
CA THR A 271 -8.48 -12.60 -20.81
C THR A 271 -8.91 -11.15 -21.01
N LEU A 272 -8.20 -10.43 -21.86
CA LEU A 272 -8.64 -9.15 -22.42
C LEU A 272 -9.27 -9.40 -23.79
N THR A 273 -10.41 -8.81 -24.06
CA THR A 273 -11.12 -8.97 -25.34
C THR A 273 -11.02 -7.71 -26.16
N PHE A 274 -10.51 -7.85 -27.37
CA PHE A 274 -10.38 -6.76 -28.35
C PHE A 274 -11.24 -7.02 -29.57
N GLN A 275 -11.64 -5.95 -30.24
CA GLN A 275 -12.50 -6.04 -31.40
C GLN A 275 -11.77 -6.70 -32.61
N ARG A 276 -10.47 -6.41 -32.79
CA ARG A 276 -9.63 -6.95 -33.88
C ARG A 276 -8.70 -8.06 -33.41
N ALA A 277 -7.94 -7.84 -32.34
CA ALA A 277 -7.01 -8.85 -31.82
C ALA A 277 -7.73 -10.04 -31.18
N GLY A 278 -9.03 -9.93 -30.90
CA GLY A 278 -9.83 -11.00 -30.27
C GLY A 278 -9.51 -11.19 -28.80
N ALA A 279 -9.66 -12.42 -28.33
CA ALA A 279 -9.42 -12.80 -26.94
C ALA A 279 -7.92 -13.02 -26.68
N VAL A 280 -7.32 -12.22 -25.82
CA VAL A 280 -5.90 -12.26 -25.48
C VAL A 280 -5.74 -12.72 -24.03
N PRO A 281 -5.16 -13.90 -23.78
CA PRO A 281 -4.90 -14.36 -22.43
C PRO A 281 -3.80 -13.52 -21.77
N VAL A 282 -4.06 -13.12 -20.53
CA VAL A 282 -3.13 -12.34 -19.70
C VAL A 282 -3.06 -12.92 -18.28
N THR A 283 -2.00 -12.60 -17.57
CA THR A 283 -1.90 -12.91 -16.14
C THR A 283 -1.89 -11.61 -15.34
N PHE A 284 -2.91 -11.40 -14.54
CA PHE A 284 -2.99 -10.28 -13.63
C PHE A 284 -2.22 -10.57 -12.35
N THR A 285 -1.40 -9.63 -11.90
CA THR A 285 -0.85 -9.65 -10.53
C THR A 285 -1.81 -8.94 -9.59
N VAL A 286 -1.97 -9.43 -8.35
CA VAL A 286 -2.87 -8.79 -7.38
C VAL A 286 -2.06 -7.90 -6.44
N ALA A 287 -2.27 -6.58 -6.56
CA ALA A 287 -1.65 -5.58 -5.71
C ALA A 287 -2.47 -5.33 -4.43
N PRO A 288 -1.84 -4.86 -3.33
CA PRO A 288 -2.54 -4.56 -2.07
C PRO A 288 -3.69 -3.55 -2.23
N ILE A 289 -4.64 -3.59 -1.29
CA ILE A 289 -5.71 -2.58 -1.17
C ILE A 289 -5.06 -1.20 -1.00
N GLY A 290 -5.43 -0.22 -1.84
CA GLY A 290 -4.83 1.12 -1.83
C GLY A 290 -3.56 1.28 -2.66
N ALA A 291 -3.06 0.22 -3.30
CA ALA A 291 -1.95 0.35 -4.24
C ALA A 291 -2.31 1.25 -5.43
N GLY A 292 -1.35 2.11 -5.82
CA GLY A 292 -1.32 2.73 -7.15
C GLY A 292 -0.77 1.75 -8.18
N ALA A 293 -0.66 2.17 -9.45
CA ALA A 293 -0.09 1.33 -10.51
C ALA A 293 1.31 0.81 -10.10
N PRO A 294 1.61 -0.49 -10.26
CA PRO A 294 2.98 -0.97 -10.11
C PRO A 294 3.89 -0.27 -11.13
N GLY A 295 4.87 0.49 -10.68
CA GLY A 295 5.86 1.15 -11.54
C GLY A 295 5.54 2.58 -12.00
N GLY A 296 4.46 3.22 -11.53
CA GLY A 296 4.15 4.61 -11.83
C GLY A 296 5.01 5.59 -11.04
N GLN A 297 6.06 6.16 -11.66
CA GLN A 297 6.71 7.36 -11.18
C GLN A 297 5.77 8.54 -11.43
N HIS A 298 5.27 9.17 -10.37
CA HIS A 298 4.62 10.47 -10.47
C HIS A 298 5.69 11.53 -10.78
N GLN A 299 5.83 11.89 -12.04
CA GLN A 299 6.44 13.18 -12.41
C GLN A 299 5.38 14.27 -12.14
N HIS A 300 5.52 14.98 -11.04
CA HIS A 300 4.91 16.30 -10.90
C HIS A 300 5.75 17.29 -11.71
N GLN A 301 5.26 17.69 -12.88
CA GLN A 301 5.67 18.95 -13.48
C GLN A 301 4.85 20.10 -12.85
N HIS A 302 5.58 21.13 -12.49
CA HIS A 302 5.09 22.42 -11.97
C HIS A 302 4.17 23.15 -12.95
#